data_c27de7b41d96439a4932740a22349900
#
_entry.id   c27de7b41d96439a4932740a22349900
#
_cell.length_a   1.000
_cell.length_b   1.000
_cell.length_c   1.000
_cell.angle_alpha   90.00
_cell.angle_beta   90.00
_cell.angle_gamma   90.00
#
_symmetry.space_group_name_H-M   'P 1'
#
loop_
_entity.id
_entity.type
_entity.pdbx_description
1 polymer ?
#
loop_
_entity_poly.entity_id
_entity_poly.type
_entity_poly.pdbx_seq_one_letter_code
_entity_poly.pdbx_strand_id
1 'polypeptide(L)'
;MKKIKWCVIGAGGIADRRTIPAIVKDEGCELVAIMDKVEAVAKSVGEKYGVPYFTDENDMLSAVECDAVYIGTPVFCHKEQALIALKHGVHAFVEKPVCMTAAEGKELVNAFRAAGKQLTIGYMMKHHNLHELAEKIVREGGIGRVVSVRAKFSCWYPDIKGAWRQTKKLGGGGSFMDLGVHCAELIEYILGEEIVDVKSFCSTLTFNYEVEDSAEVIFKTKSGTLGHISANFNVPDEASEGKLELYGEEGCIICNGTLGQTESGKLSHLHVCGGAYSAMQNRDVAEFVEYEAEGADLYQKQINSFCDILRSGECNYFYAERAVHIQELVDMIYADSKIK
;
A
#
# COMPACT_ATOMS: atom_id res chain seq x y z
N MET A 1 -14.93 -14.08 21.80
CA MET A 1 -15.60 -13.53 20.58
C MET A 1 -15.60 -14.60 19.50
N LYS A 2 -16.58 -14.59 18.57
CA LYS A 2 -16.55 -15.48 17.39
C LYS A 2 -15.33 -15.10 16.54
N LYS A 3 -14.54 -16.09 16.12
CA LYS A 3 -13.42 -15.86 15.21
C LYS A 3 -13.93 -15.48 13.83
N ILE A 4 -13.22 -14.59 13.16
CA ILE A 4 -13.45 -14.24 11.76
C ILE A 4 -12.78 -15.32 10.91
N LYS A 5 -13.57 -16.01 10.09
CA LYS A 5 -13.13 -17.07 9.21
C LYS A 5 -12.63 -16.47 7.89
N TRP A 6 -11.37 -16.79 7.54
CA TRP A 6 -10.70 -16.28 6.35
C TRP A 6 -10.47 -17.35 5.30
N CYS A 7 -10.80 -17.04 4.07
CA CYS A 7 -10.25 -17.68 2.89
C CYS A 7 -9.15 -16.83 2.26
N VAL A 8 -8.23 -17.47 1.55
CA VAL A 8 -7.15 -16.79 0.82
C VAL A 8 -7.19 -17.18 -0.64
N ILE A 9 -7.22 -16.18 -1.54
CA ILE A 9 -7.15 -16.30 -2.99
C ILE A 9 -5.80 -15.76 -3.45
N GLY A 10 -4.97 -16.61 -4.10
CA GLY A 10 -3.57 -16.30 -4.40
C GLY A 10 -2.68 -16.58 -3.20
N ALA A 11 -2.48 -17.86 -2.88
CA ALA A 11 -1.82 -18.33 -1.67
C ALA A 11 -0.29 -18.15 -1.68
N GLY A 12 0.31 -17.92 -2.85
CA GLY A 12 1.76 -17.75 -2.98
C GLY A 12 2.27 -16.34 -2.64
N GLY A 13 3.56 -16.12 -2.84
CA GLY A 13 4.16 -14.78 -2.79
C GLY A 13 3.98 -14.06 -1.46
N ILE A 14 3.34 -12.89 -1.50
CA ILE A 14 3.12 -12.04 -0.32
C ILE A 14 2.17 -12.69 0.69
N ALA A 15 1.17 -13.43 0.21
CA ALA A 15 0.22 -14.12 1.06
C ALA A 15 0.92 -15.10 2.01
N ASP A 16 1.73 -16.03 1.47
CA ASP A 16 2.44 -17.02 2.28
C ASP A 16 3.53 -16.41 3.18
N ARG A 17 4.19 -15.34 2.72
CA ARG A 17 5.29 -14.72 3.50
C ARG A 17 4.80 -13.79 4.61
N ARG A 18 3.63 -13.17 4.46
CA ARG A 18 3.18 -12.08 5.34
C ARG A 18 1.75 -12.24 5.84
N THR A 19 0.75 -12.29 4.93
CA THR A 19 -0.65 -12.15 5.32
C THR A 19 -1.22 -13.41 5.97
N ILE A 20 -0.93 -14.61 5.44
CA ILE A 20 -1.37 -15.86 6.07
C ILE A 20 -0.77 -16.02 7.47
N PRO A 21 0.55 -15.81 7.69
CA PRO A 21 1.12 -15.77 9.04
C PRO A 21 0.42 -14.78 9.97
N ALA A 22 0.07 -13.59 9.49
CA ALA A 22 -0.65 -12.59 10.29
C ALA A 22 -2.05 -13.06 10.68
N ILE A 23 -2.81 -13.65 9.74
CA ILE A 23 -4.14 -14.23 10.01
C ILE A 23 -4.04 -15.37 11.04
N VAL A 24 -3.10 -16.29 10.86
CA VAL A 24 -2.96 -17.47 11.75
C VAL A 24 -2.49 -17.09 13.15
N LYS A 25 -1.67 -16.02 13.27
CA LYS A 25 -1.18 -15.52 14.56
C LYS A 25 -2.27 -14.81 15.38
N ASP A 26 -3.31 -14.28 14.72
CA ASP A 26 -4.39 -13.57 15.41
C ASP A 26 -5.38 -14.55 16.04
N GLU A 27 -5.53 -14.50 17.38
CA GLU A 27 -6.44 -15.36 18.13
C GLU A 27 -7.92 -15.15 17.75
N GLY A 28 -8.26 -13.98 17.21
CA GLY A 28 -9.60 -13.62 16.72
C GLY A 28 -9.87 -14.02 15.28
N CYS A 29 -8.91 -14.66 14.60
CA CYS A 29 -9.01 -15.12 13.22
C CYS A 29 -8.90 -16.65 13.11
N GLU A 30 -9.40 -17.18 12.00
CA GLU A 30 -9.29 -18.59 11.63
C GLU A 30 -9.09 -18.68 10.11
N LEU A 31 -7.98 -19.27 9.68
CA LEU A 31 -7.78 -19.61 8.26
C LEU A 31 -8.56 -20.90 7.98
N VAL A 32 -9.52 -20.87 7.04
CA VAL A 32 -10.40 -22.02 6.78
C VAL A 32 -10.14 -22.68 5.42
N ALA A 33 -9.62 -21.96 4.43
CA ALA A 33 -9.22 -22.52 3.14
C ALA A 33 -8.30 -21.57 2.37
N ILE A 34 -7.59 -22.13 1.41
CA ILE A 34 -6.75 -21.36 0.48
C ILE A 34 -7.00 -21.80 -0.96
N MET A 35 -6.76 -20.88 -1.88
CA MET A 35 -6.80 -21.13 -3.32
C MET A 35 -5.57 -20.54 -4.00
N ASP A 36 -4.99 -21.29 -4.92
CA ASP A 36 -4.04 -20.77 -5.89
C ASP A 36 -4.24 -21.48 -7.23
N LYS A 37 -4.16 -20.72 -8.33
CA LYS A 37 -4.29 -21.25 -9.68
C LYS A 37 -3.25 -22.33 -10.01
N VAL A 38 -2.09 -22.24 -9.37
CA VAL A 38 -0.99 -23.22 -9.47
C VAL A 38 -1.20 -24.26 -8.38
N GLU A 39 -1.68 -25.44 -8.76
CA GLU A 39 -2.02 -26.54 -7.84
C GLU A 39 -0.89 -26.89 -6.86
N ALA A 40 0.36 -26.90 -7.34
CA ALA A 40 1.52 -27.19 -6.49
C ALA A 40 1.69 -26.14 -5.38
N VAL A 41 1.39 -24.86 -5.65
CA VAL A 41 1.41 -23.79 -4.64
C VAL A 41 0.24 -23.96 -3.66
N ALA A 42 -0.98 -24.16 -4.18
CA ALA A 42 -2.17 -24.37 -3.37
C ALA A 42 -1.97 -25.53 -2.39
N LYS A 43 -1.50 -26.68 -2.91
CA LYS A 43 -1.22 -27.87 -2.11
C LYS A 43 -0.16 -27.61 -1.04
N SER A 44 1.00 -27.06 -1.44
CA SER A 44 2.12 -26.80 -0.50
C SER A 44 1.70 -25.89 0.65
N VAL A 45 0.97 -24.81 0.35
CA VAL A 45 0.52 -23.85 1.38
C VAL A 45 -0.62 -24.45 2.22
N GLY A 46 -1.58 -25.20 1.60
CA GLY A 46 -2.64 -25.89 2.32
C GLY A 46 -2.10 -26.90 3.34
N GLU A 47 -1.14 -27.73 2.91
CA GLU A 47 -0.46 -28.69 3.80
C GLU A 47 0.32 -27.99 4.92
N LYS A 48 1.02 -26.87 4.62
CA LYS A 48 1.76 -26.07 5.60
C LYS A 48 0.89 -25.55 6.74
N TYR A 49 -0.33 -25.12 6.43
CA TYR A 49 -1.23 -24.53 7.42
C TYR A 49 -2.34 -25.50 7.87
N GLY A 50 -2.39 -26.71 7.31
CA GLY A 50 -3.38 -27.75 7.70
C GLY A 50 -4.82 -27.42 7.30
N VAL A 51 -5.01 -26.72 6.18
CA VAL A 51 -6.32 -26.31 5.66
C VAL A 51 -6.59 -26.88 4.26
N PRO A 52 -7.87 -27.05 3.86
CA PRO A 52 -8.22 -27.41 2.49
C PRO A 52 -7.64 -26.43 1.47
N TYR A 53 -7.26 -26.96 0.31
CA TYR A 53 -6.76 -26.15 -0.81
C TYR A 53 -7.60 -26.40 -2.07
N PHE A 54 -7.68 -25.34 -2.90
CA PHE A 54 -8.46 -25.32 -4.14
C PHE A 54 -7.66 -24.68 -5.27
N THR A 55 -8.08 -24.90 -6.52
CA THR A 55 -7.51 -24.25 -7.71
C THR A 55 -8.52 -23.33 -8.40
N ASP A 56 -9.74 -23.24 -7.85
CA ASP A 56 -10.81 -22.35 -8.30
C ASP A 56 -11.48 -21.68 -7.09
N GLU A 57 -11.66 -20.37 -7.17
CA GLU A 57 -12.23 -19.57 -6.09
C GLU A 57 -13.73 -19.81 -5.86
N ASN A 58 -14.52 -20.12 -6.90
CA ASN A 58 -15.94 -20.46 -6.74
C ASN A 58 -16.11 -21.82 -6.06
N ASP A 59 -15.26 -22.81 -6.41
CA ASP A 59 -15.26 -24.11 -5.76
C ASP A 59 -14.92 -23.97 -4.28
N MET A 60 -13.88 -23.17 -3.95
CA MET A 60 -13.51 -22.87 -2.57
C MET A 60 -14.65 -22.22 -1.79
N LEU A 61 -15.19 -21.11 -2.30
CA LEU A 61 -16.23 -20.33 -1.60
C LEU A 61 -17.59 -21.04 -1.55
N SER A 62 -17.80 -22.05 -2.38
CA SER A 62 -18.99 -22.94 -2.31
C SER A 62 -18.81 -24.08 -1.31
N ALA A 63 -17.56 -24.53 -1.08
CA ALA A 63 -17.25 -25.66 -0.22
C ALA A 63 -17.07 -25.31 1.25
N VAL A 64 -16.65 -24.05 1.56
CA VAL A 64 -16.36 -23.63 2.93
C VAL A 64 -17.09 -22.35 3.31
N GLU A 65 -17.52 -22.28 4.58
CA GLU A 65 -18.08 -21.05 5.14
C GLU A 65 -16.96 -20.11 5.58
N CYS A 66 -16.91 -18.90 5.04
CA CYS A 66 -15.98 -17.85 5.48
C CYS A 66 -16.67 -16.49 5.62
N ASP A 67 -16.14 -15.66 6.49
CA ASP A 67 -16.62 -14.28 6.72
C ASP A 67 -15.90 -13.29 5.78
N ALA A 68 -14.62 -13.55 5.48
CA ALA A 68 -13.78 -12.68 4.69
C ALA A 68 -12.82 -13.45 3.76
N VAL A 69 -12.49 -12.85 2.62
CA VAL A 69 -11.40 -13.32 1.75
C VAL A 69 -10.26 -12.30 1.72
N TYR A 70 -9.03 -12.81 1.75
CA TYR A 70 -7.86 -12.06 1.32
C TYR A 70 -7.55 -12.40 -0.14
N ILE A 71 -7.31 -11.39 -0.97
CA ILE A 71 -6.99 -11.55 -2.40
C ILE A 71 -5.57 -11.00 -2.62
N GLY A 72 -4.60 -11.91 -2.80
CA GLY A 72 -3.18 -11.61 -3.02
C GLY A 72 -2.67 -12.02 -4.39
N THR A 73 -3.54 -12.06 -5.38
CA THR A 73 -3.24 -12.42 -6.78
C THR A 73 -2.61 -11.26 -7.56
N PRO A 74 -2.22 -11.43 -8.83
CA PRO A 74 -1.89 -10.33 -9.72
C PRO A 74 -3.06 -9.35 -9.91
N VAL A 75 -2.74 -8.05 -10.04
CA VAL A 75 -3.73 -6.96 -10.06
C VAL A 75 -4.84 -7.13 -11.09
N PHE A 76 -4.56 -7.70 -12.25
CA PHE A 76 -5.57 -7.94 -13.29
C PHE A 76 -6.68 -8.94 -12.88
N CYS A 77 -6.48 -9.70 -11.80
CA CYS A 77 -7.48 -10.61 -11.24
C CYS A 77 -8.32 -9.97 -10.13
N HIS A 78 -7.87 -8.87 -9.52
CA HIS A 78 -8.46 -8.32 -8.30
C HIS A 78 -9.95 -8.04 -8.42
N LYS A 79 -10.36 -7.31 -9.47
CA LYS A 79 -11.77 -6.95 -9.68
C LYS A 79 -12.68 -8.18 -9.79
N GLU A 80 -12.32 -9.12 -10.66
CA GLU A 80 -13.14 -10.32 -10.90
C GLU A 80 -13.27 -11.16 -9.62
N GLN A 81 -12.16 -11.44 -8.96
CA GLN A 81 -12.13 -12.25 -7.75
C GLN A 81 -12.85 -11.59 -6.57
N ALA A 82 -12.72 -10.27 -6.42
CA ALA A 82 -13.48 -9.54 -5.40
C ALA A 82 -15.00 -9.56 -5.69
N LEU A 83 -15.43 -9.45 -6.96
CA LEU A 83 -16.84 -9.60 -7.33
C LEU A 83 -17.36 -11.04 -7.14
N ILE A 84 -16.51 -12.05 -7.33
CA ILE A 84 -16.86 -13.44 -6.99
C ILE A 84 -17.08 -13.57 -5.48
N ALA A 85 -16.17 -13.04 -4.65
CA ALA A 85 -16.34 -13.02 -3.20
C ALA A 85 -17.64 -12.31 -2.79
N LEU A 86 -17.94 -11.18 -3.40
CA LEU A 86 -19.18 -10.43 -3.17
C LEU A 86 -20.43 -11.25 -3.53
N LYS A 87 -20.42 -11.97 -4.65
CA LYS A 87 -21.50 -12.86 -5.07
C LYS A 87 -21.78 -13.97 -4.05
N HIS A 88 -20.73 -14.46 -3.37
CA HIS A 88 -20.85 -15.41 -2.25
C HIS A 88 -21.19 -14.73 -0.92
N GLY A 89 -21.40 -13.40 -0.89
CA GLY A 89 -21.76 -12.65 0.30
C GLY A 89 -20.63 -12.48 1.30
N VAL A 90 -19.37 -12.54 0.85
CA VAL A 90 -18.16 -12.48 1.68
C VAL A 90 -17.54 -11.07 1.62
N HIS A 91 -16.97 -10.60 2.74
CA HIS A 91 -16.18 -9.38 2.79
C HIS A 91 -14.82 -9.59 2.10
N ALA A 92 -14.21 -8.54 1.55
CA ALA A 92 -12.95 -8.67 0.83
C ALA A 92 -11.87 -7.72 1.36
N PHE A 93 -10.69 -8.28 1.53
CA PHE A 93 -9.43 -7.58 1.69
C PHE A 93 -8.56 -7.86 0.47
N VAL A 94 -8.31 -6.84 -0.34
CA VAL A 94 -7.61 -6.96 -1.62
C VAL A 94 -6.24 -6.30 -1.54
N GLU A 95 -5.20 -6.94 -2.06
CA GLU A 95 -3.88 -6.32 -2.19
C GLU A 95 -3.91 -5.09 -3.11
N LYS A 96 -2.95 -4.21 -2.85
CA LYS A 96 -2.72 -3.05 -3.72
C LYS A 96 -2.03 -3.47 -5.04
N PRO A 97 -2.21 -2.72 -6.11
CA PRO A 97 -3.21 -1.66 -6.29
C PRO A 97 -4.63 -2.24 -6.40
N VAL A 98 -5.65 -1.41 -6.21
CA VAL A 98 -7.03 -1.88 -6.12
C VAL A 98 -7.48 -2.66 -7.37
N CYS A 99 -7.18 -2.14 -8.56
CA CYS A 99 -7.53 -2.69 -9.87
C CYS A 99 -6.55 -2.16 -10.92
N MET A 100 -6.76 -2.53 -12.19
CA MET A 100 -5.96 -2.04 -13.33
C MET A 100 -6.22 -0.58 -13.65
N THR A 101 -7.44 -0.08 -13.39
CA THR A 101 -7.86 1.31 -13.67
C THR A 101 -8.73 1.85 -12.55
N ALA A 102 -8.77 3.19 -12.41
CA ALA A 102 -9.65 3.84 -11.44
C ALA A 102 -11.14 3.58 -11.70
N ALA A 103 -11.54 3.44 -12.97
CA ALA A 103 -12.91 3.10 -13.34
C ALA A 103 -13.34 1.73 -12.77
N GLU A 104 -12.49 0.72 -12.88
CA GLU A 104 -12.71 -0.61 -12.29
C GLU A 104 -12.81 -0.54 -10.76
N GLY A 105 -11.94 0.25 -10.13
CA GLY A 105 -11.97 0.46 -8.68
C GLY A 105 -13.26 1.10 -8.20
N LYS A 106 -13.77 2.12 -8.92
CA LYS A 106 -15.08 2.76 -8.63
C LYS A 106 -16.24 1.79 -8.73
N GLU A 107 -16.27 0.97 -9.78
CA GLU A 107 -17.29 -0.07 -9.93
C GLU A 107 -17.26 -1.05 -8.76
N LEU A 108 -16.06 -1.48 -8.36
CA LEU A 108 -15.87 -2.43 -7.27
C LEU A 108 -16.35 -1.86 -5.93
N VAL A 109 -15.94 -0.65 -5.57
CA VAL A 109 -16.37 0.03 -4.32
C VAL A 109 -17.89 0.20 -4.29
N ASN A 110 -18.50 0.62 -5.41
CA ASN A 110 -19.94 0.80 -5.50
C ASN A 110 -20.70 -0.52 -5.35
N ALA A 111 -20.20 -1.63 -5.92
CA ALA A 111 -20.79 -2.96 -5.79
C ALA A 111 -20.78 -3.43 -4.32
N PHE A 112 -19.64 -3.30 -3.64
CA PHE A 112 -19.51 -3.69 -2.23
C PHE A 112 -20.40 -2.83 -1.32
N ARG A 113 -20.46 -1.51 -1.57
CA ARG A 113 -21.35 -0.59 -0.84
C ARG A 113 -22.82 -0.96 -1.02
N ALA A 114 -23.25 -1.23 -2.25
CA ALA A 114 -24.63 -1.61 -2.54
C ALA A 114 -25.03 -2.94 -1.86
N ALA A 115 -24.10 -3.85 -1.68
CA ALA A 115 -24.31 -5.14 -1.00
C ALA A 115 -24.11 -5.07 0.53
N GLY A 116 -23.70 -3.94 1.10
CA GLY A 116 -23.39 -3.83 2.53
C GLY A 116 -22.23 -4.73 2.98
N LYS A 117 -21.25 -4.94 2.10
CA LYS A 117 -20.07 -5.76 2.40
C LYS A 117 -18.81 -4.90 2.45
N GLN A 118 -17.93 -5.19 3.42
CA GLN A 118 -16.66 -4.48 3.57
C GLN A 118 -15.72 -4.81 2.41
N LEU A 119 -15.12 -3.77 1.84
CA LEU A 119 -13.96 -3.82 0.95
C LEU A 119 -12.83 -3.00 1.58
N THR A 120 -11.66 -3.58 1.68
CA THR A 120 -10.43 -2.88 2.12
C THR A 120 -9.30 -3.19 1.17
N ILE A 121 -8.41 -2.22 0.94
CA ILE A 121 -7.23 -2.38 0.10
C ILE A 121 -5.96 -2.32 0.95
N GLY A 122 -5.05 -3.24 0.69
CA GLY A 122 -3.88 -3.54 1.51
C GLY A 122 -2.71 -2.55 1.35
N TYR A 123 -2.85 -1.33 1.84
CA TYR A 123 -1.74 -0.39 2.00
C TYR A 123 -1.17 -0.48 3.41
N MET A 124 -0.14 -1.31 3.62
CA MET A 124 0.38 -1.63 4.95
C MET A 124 1.22 -0.51 5.60
N MET A 125 1.82 0.40 4.82
CA MET A 125 2.80 1.36 5.34
C MET A 125 2.21 2.36 6.35
N LYS A 126 0.93 2.70 6.25
CA LYS A 126 0.26 3.57 7.24
C LYS A 126 0.19 2.96 8.65
N HIS A 127 0.36 1.65 8.78
CA HIS A 127 0.38 0.95 10.06
C HIS A 127 1.79 0.86 10.68
N HIS A 128 2.80 1.47 10.08
CA HIS A 128 4.12 1.62 10.65
C HIS A 128 4.09 2.63 11.81
N ASN A 129 4.60 2.28 13.00
CA ASN A 129 4.53 3.15 14.19
C ASN A 129 5.12 4.55 13.94
N LEU A 130 6.21 4.64 13.18
CA LEU A 130 6.83 5.93 12.83
C LEU A 130 5.99 6.74 11.82
N HIS A 131 5.21 6.09 10.96
CA HIS A 131 4.29 6.79 10.05
C HIS A 131 3.02 7.25 10.79
N GLU A 132 2.51 6.44 11.72
CA GLU A 132 1.44 6.86 12.65
C GLU A 132 1.89 8.05 13.51
N LEU A 133 3.16 8.03 13.97
CA LEU A 133 3.77 9.16 14.70
C LEU A 133 3.92 10.39 13.80
N ALA A 134 4.38 10.24 12.56
CA ALA A 134 4.50 11.35 11.60
C ALA A 134 3.13 12.00 11.32
N GLU A 135 2.08 11.20 11.10
CA GLU A 135 0.70 11.67 10.95
C GLU A 135 0.26 12.48 12.18
N LYS A 136 0.49 11.94 13.38
CA LYS A 136 0.15 12.60 14.63
C LYS A 136 0.88 13.94 14.78
N ILE A 137 2.19 14.00 14.53
CA ILE A 137 2.98 15.23 14.61
C ILE A 137 2.45 16.27 13.63
N VAL A 138 2.17 15.89 12.38
CA VAL A 138 1.61 16.80 11.36
C VAL A 138 0.22 17.32 11.78
N ARG A 139 -0.68 16.43 12.18
CA ARG A 139 -2.03 16.79 12.62
C ARG A 139 -2.05 17.71 13.83
N GLU A 140 -1.10 17.54 14.75
CA GLU A 140 -0.95 18.37 15.96
C GLU A 140 -0.18 19.68 15.70
N GLY A 141 0.26 19.93 14.45
CA GLY A 141 0.98 21.15 14.06
C GLY A 141 2.46 21.17 14.47
N GLY A 142 3.04 20.00 14.76
CA GLY A 142 4.42 19.87 15.28
C GLY A 142 5.54 20.30 14.34
N ILE A 143 5.22 20.62 13.06
CA ILE A 143 6.16 21.24 12.10
C ILE A 143 5.54 22.47 11.40
N GLY A 144 4.42 22.99 11.93
CA GLY A 144 3.63 24.03 11.25
C GLY A 144 2.97 23.52 9.98
N ARG A 145 2.55 24.42 9.09
CA ARG A 145 1.97 24.04 7.80
C ARG A 145 3.02 23.34 6.94
N VAL A 146 2.72 22.13 6.45
CA VAL A 146 3.62 21.40 5.55
C VAL A 146 3.69 22.11 4.19
N VAL A 147 4.90 22.39 3.71
CA VAL A 147 5.15 23.12 2.46
C VAL A 147 5.84 22.25 1.41
N SER A 148 6.57 21.21 1.82
CA SER A 148 7.26 20.31 0.87
C SER A 148 7.31 18.89 1.41
N VAL A 149 7.10 17.90 0.52
CA VAL A 149 7.19 16.47 0.83
C VAL A 149 8.04 15.77 -0.22
N ARG A 150 8.86 14.82 0.21
CA ARG A 150 9.64 13.95 -0.69
C ARG A 150 9.55 12.52 -0.24
N ALA A 151 9.29 11.61 -1.17
CA ALA A 151 9.35 10.17 -0.94
C ALA A 151 10.23 9.51 -1.98
N LYS A 152 11.09 8.59 -1.54
CA LYS A 152 11.95 7.78 -2.41
C LYS A 152 11.84 6.33 -1.99
N PHE A 153 11.31 5.51 -2.89
CA PHE A 153 11.16 4.07 -2.67
C PHE A 153 11.63 3.30 -3.91
N SER A 154 12.63 2.44 -3.74
CA SER A 154 13.26 1.73 -4.83
C SER A 154 13.57 0.30 -4.42
N CYS A 155 13.74 -0.58 -5.41
CA CYS A 155 14.24 -1.94 -5.24
C CYS A 155 14.94 -2.42 -6.52
N TRP A 156 15.66 -3.51 -6.42
CA TRP A 156 16.23 -4.18 -7.59
C TRP A 156 15.26 -5.22 -8.15
N TYR A 157 14.63 -4.92 -9.30
CA TYR A 157 13.66 -5.79 -9.95
C TYR A 157 14.02 -6.05 -11.41
N PRO A 158 15.01 -6.96 -11.68
CA PRO A 158 15.54 -7.22 -13.03
C PRO A 158 14.54 -7.97 -13.91
N ASP A 159 14.92 -8.19 -15.19
CA ASP A 159 14.12 -9.02 -16.10
C ASP A 159 13.89 -10.42 -15.51
N ILE A 160 12.63 -10.77 -15.31
CA ILE A 160 12.20 -12.08 -14.78
C ILE A 160 11.23 -12.71 -15.76
N LYS A 161 11.63 -13.84 -16.35
CA LYS A 161 10.78 -14.54 -17.31
C LYS A 161 9.42 -14.91 -16.72
N GLY A 162 8.36 -14.39 -17.34
CA GLY A 162 6.97 -14.67 -16.94
C GLY A 162 6.46 -13.80 -15.78
N ALA A 163 7.23 -12.80 -15.32
CA ALA A 163 6.76 -11.86 -14.30
C ALA A 163 5.63 -10.96 -14.85
N TRP A 164 4.45 -11.13 -14.33
CA TRP A 164 3.26 -10.41 -14.75
C TRP A 164 3.38 -8.87 -14.57
N ARG A 165 4.13 -8.43 -13.52
CA ARG A 165 4.38 -7.00 -13.27
C ARG A 165 5.19 -6.32 -14.37
N GLN A 166 5.91 -7.09 -15.19
CA GLN A 166 6.77 -6.57 -16.25
C GLN A 166 6.06 -6.45 -17.59
N THR A 167 4.76 -6.80 -17.63
CA THR A 167 3.93 -6.68 -18.85
C THR A 167 2.82 -5.66 -18.61
N LYS A 168 2.64 -4.75 -19.53
CA LYS A 168 1.63 -3.69 -19.44
C LYS A 168 0.21 -4.25 -19.30
N LYS A 169 -0.07 -5.31 -20.05
CA LYS A 169 -1.39 -5.96 -20.05
C LYS A 169 -1.76 -6.56 -18.69
N LEU A 170 -0.80 -7.05 -17.91
CA LEU A 170 -1.06 -7.77 -16.65
C LEU A 170 -0.72 -6.93 -15.42
N GLY A 171 0.30 -6.07 -15.50
CA GLY A 171 0.75 -5.23 -14.40
C GLY A 171 0.11 -3.85 -14.37
N GLY A 172 -0.37 -3.36 -15.52
CA GLY A 172 -0.93 -2.00 -15.66
C GLY A 172 0.13 -0.90 -15.71
N GLY A 173 1.29 -1.12 -15.11
CA GLY A 173 2.45 -0.25 -15.04
C GLY A 173 3.60 -0.91 -14.30
N GLY A 174 4.68 -0.18 -14.08
CA GLY A 174 5.92 -0.69 -13.51
C GLY A 174 6.20 -0.16 -12.10
N SER A 175 7.32 0.54 -11.94
CA SER A 175 7.81 1.00 -10.64
C SER A 175 6.85 1.93 -9.91
N PHE A 176 6.14 2.82 -10.62
CA PHE A 176 5.15 3.68 -9.96
C PHE A 176 3.92 2.88 -9.51
N MET A 177 3.38 2.00 -10.38
CA MET A 177 2.22 1.14 -10.08
C MET A 177 2.47 0.21 -8.89
N ASP A 178 3.73 -0.22 -8.66
CA ASP A 178 4.07 -1.12 -7.55
C ASP A 178 4.59 -0.38 -6.30
N LEU A 179 5.51 0.58 -6.45
CA LEU A 179 6.17 1.28 -5.35
C LEU A 179 5.62 2.70 -5.13
N GLY A 180 5.43 3.45 -6.22
CA GLY A 180 4.98 4.84 -6.14
C GLY A 180 3.60 5.02 -5.51
N VAL A 181 2.69 4.06 -5.74
CA VAL A 181 1.35 4.05 -5.11
C VAL A 181 1.41 3.96 -3.58
N HIS A 182 2.41 3.27 -3.02
CA HIS A 182 2.63 3.24 -1.58
C HIS A 182 3.06 4.61 -1.04
N CYS A 183 3.96 5.29 -1.77
CA CYS A 183 4.39 6.63 -1.40
C CYS A 183 3.23 7.64 -1.46
N ALA A 184 2.43 7.60 -2.53
CA ALA A 184 1.29 8.49 -2.70
C ALA A 184 0.24 8.29 -1.60
N GLU A 185 -0.15 7.03 -1.31
CA GLU A 185 -1.12 6.71 -0.25
C GLU A 185 -0.61 7.14 1.13
N LEU A 186 0.66 6.89 1.43
CA LEU A 186 1.27 7.26 2.69
C LEU A 186 1.35 8.79 2.87
N ILE A 187 1.71 9.52 1.83
CA ILE A 187 1.74 10.98 1.84
C ILE A 187 0.35 11.54 2.13
N GLU A 188 -0.68 11.07 1.43
CA GLU A 188 -2.06 11.49 1.67
C GLU A 188 -2.56 11.10 3.07
N TYR A 189 -2.15 9.94 3.58
CA TYR A 189 -2.45 9.51 4.94
C TYR A 189 -1.87 10.46 5.98
N ILE A 190 -0.58 10.80 5.86
CA ILE A 190 0.11 11.68 6.83
C ILE A 190 -0.39 13.11 6.75
N LEU A 191 -0.63 13.63 5.55
CA LEU A 191 -1.12 15.00 5.37
C LEU A 191 -2.62 15.17 5.65
N GLY A 192 -3.40 14.07 5.61
CA GLY A 192 -4.86 14.12 5.73
C GLY A 192 -5.55 14.78 4.54
N GLU A 193 -4.88 14.92 3.40
CA GLU A 193 -5.38 15.57 2.18
C GLU A 193 -4.95 14.88 0.89
N GLU A 194 -5.64 15.18 -0.21
CA GLU A 194 -5.44 14.55 -1.51
C GLU A 194 -4.39 15.28 -2.35
N ILE A 195 -3.62 14.52 -3.15
CA ILE A 195 -2.82 15.00 -4.26
C ILE A 195 -3.78 15.29 -5.42
N VAL A 196 -3.74 16.49 -6.00
CA VAL A 196 -4.73 16.92 -7.02
C VAL A 196 -4.13 17.30 -8.38
N ASP A 197 -2.81 17.45 -8.46
CA ASP A 197 -2.11 17.80 -9.71
C ASP A 197 -0.74 17.11 -9.74
N VAL A 198 -0.34 16.61 -10.90
CA VAL A 198 0.91 15.87 -11.09
C VAL A 198 1.61 16.26 -12.38
N LYS A 199 2.96 16.18 -12.37
CA LYS A 199 3.82 16.18 -13.54
C LYS A 199 4.85 15.09 -13.41
N SER A 200 5.10 14.34 -14.48
CA SER A 200 5.83 13.08 -14.38
C SER A 200 6.77 12.81 -15.55
N PHE A 201 7.85 12.12 -15.23
CA PHE A 201 8.69 11.40 -16.18
C PHE A 201 8.74 9.94 -15.78
N CYS A 202 8.33 9.05 -16.68
CA CYS A 202 8.41 7.63 -16.52
C CYS A 202 9.18 7.05 -17.71
N SER A 203 10.09 6.13 -17.47
CA SER A 203 10.94 5.53 -18.52
C SER A 203 11.42 4.15 -18.12
N THR A 204 11.73 3.32 -19.11
CA THR A 204 12.48 2.09 -18.93
C THR A 204 13.95 2.39 -19.28
N LEU A 205 14.77 2.56 -18.27
CA LEU A 205 16.16 3.05 -18.43
C LEU A 205 17.21 1.94 -18.41
N THR A 206 16.95 0.87 -17.65
CA THR A 206 17.93 -0.18 -17.37
C THR A 206 17.53 -1.54 -17.94
N PHE A 207 16.27 -1.91 -17.79
CA PHE A 207 15.76 -3.22 -18.17
C PHE A 207 15.06 -3.21 -19.54
N ASN A 208 14.52 -4.38 -19.99
CA ASN A 208 13.92 -4.53 -21.32
C ASN A 208 12.45 -4.96 -21.27
N TYR A 209 11.76 -4.77 -20.13
CA TYR A 209 10.34 -5.10 -20.02
C TYR A 209 9.42 -3.95 -20.51
N GLU A 210 8.12 -4.24 -20.62
CA GLU A 210 7.15 -3.35 -21.28
C GLU A 210 6.76 -2.11 -20.46
N VAL A 211 7.02 -2.13 -19.15
CA VAL A 211 6.62 -1.07 -18.21
C VAL A 211 7.82 -0.25 -17.76
N GLU A 212 7.59 0.87 -17.11
CA GLU A 212 8.68 1.71 -16.61
C GLU A 212 9.42 1.05 -15.43
N ASP A 213 10.74 1.18 -15.42
CA ASP A 213 11.60 0.86 -14.28
C ASP A 213 11.97 2.08 -13.44
N SER A 214 11.62 3.27 -13.92
CA SER A 214 11.95 4.55 -13.30
C SER A 214 10.79 5.54 -13.46
N ALA A 215 10.34 6.10 -12.35
CA ALA A 215 9.30 7.13 -12.31
C ALA A 215 9.67 8.26 -11.35
N GLU A 216 9.67 9.50 -11.87
CA GLU A 216 9.87 10.73 -11.12
C GLU A 216 8.62 11.60 -11.26
N VAL A 217 7.94 11.86 -10.15
CA VAL A 217 6.66 12.55 -10.12
C VAL A 217 6.73 13.73 -9.17
N ILE A 218 6.47 14.93 -9.68
CA ILE A 218 6.19 16.10 -8.86
C ILE A 218 4.68 16.28 -8.73
N PHE A 219 4.23 16.71 -7.56
CA PHE A 219 2.81 16.83 -7.29
C PHE A 219 2.46 18.06 -6.46
N LYS A 220 1.16 18.38 -6.46
CA LYS A 220 0.56 19.41 -5.62
C LYS A 220 -0.67 18.84 -4.92
N THR A 221 -0.79 19.12 -3.62
CA THR A 221 -1.96 18.75 -2.85
C THR A 221 -3.05 19.82 -2.90
N LYS A 222 -4.20 19.50 -2.35
CA LYS A 222 -5.37 20.39 -2.31
C LYS A 222 -5.09 21.70 -1.56
N SER A 223 -4.30 21.69 -0.49
CA SER A 223 -3.89 22.89 0.26
C SER A 223 -2.75 23.67 -0.42
N GLY A 224 -2.12 23.09 -1.44
CA GLY A 224 -1.00 23.68 -2.18
C GLY A 224 0.38 23.20 -1.76
N THR A 225 0.50 22.22 -0.86
CA THR A 225 1.77 21.56 -0.56
C THR A 225 2.36 20.96 -1.83
N LEU A 226 3.65 21.21 -2.09
CA LEU A 226 4.37 20.66 -3.22
C LEU A 226 5.15 19.42 -2.79
N GLY A 227 5.28 18.45 -3.69
CA GLY A 227 6.07 17.27 -3.36
C GLY A 227 6.65 16.54 -4.55
N HIS A 228 7.41 15.49 -4.22
CA HIS A 228 8.12 14.66 -5.18
C HIS A 228 8.09 13.20 -4.73
N ILE A 229 7.80 12.29 -5.66
CA ILE A 229 7.90 10.85 -5.48
C ILE A 229 8.87 10.31 -6.52
N SER A 230 9.90 9.57 -6.05
CA SER A 230 10.83 8.79 -6.87
C SER A 230 10.59 7.30 -6.62
N ALA A 231 10.23 6.55 -7.66
CA ALA A 231 9.95 5.12 -7.58
C ALA A 231 10.73 4.36 -8.66
N ASN A 232 11.66 3.47 -8.24
CA ASN A 232 12.61 2.86 -9.17
C ASN A 232 12.78 1.36 -8.91
N PHE A 233 12.77 0.56 -10.00
CA PHE A 233 13.05 -0.88 -10.00
C PHE A 233 14.52 -1.21 -10.31
N ASN A 234 15.32 -0.20 -10.62
CA ASN A 234 16.69 -0.31 -11.12
C ASN A 234 17.75 0.26 -10.16
N VAL A 235 17.40 0.42 -8.90
CA VAL A 235 18.33 0.79 -7.83
C VAL A 235 18.57 -0.45 -6.96
N PRO A 236 19.83 -0.87 -6.74
CA PRO A 236 20.13 -1.99 -5.84
C PRO A 236 19.53 -1.81 -4.43
N ASP A 237 19.07 -2.91 -3.83
CA ASP A 237 18.40 -2.86 -2.52
C ASP A 237 19.29 -2.21 -1.45
N GLU A 238 20.61 -2.46 -1.50
CA GLU A 238 21.59 -1.89 -0.57
C GLU A 238 21.77 -0.35 -0.75
N ALA A 239 21.40 0.18 -1.93
CA ALA A 239 21.44 1.61 -2.23
C ALA A 239 20.06 2.29 -2.08
N SER A 240 19.02 1.51 -1.79
CA SER A 240 17.67 2.02 -1.59
C SER A 240 17.50 2.53 -0.15
N GLU A 241 17.27 3.83 0.00
CA GLU A 241 17.14 4.46 1.32
C GLU A 241 15.76 4.25 1.96
N GLY A 242 14.70 4.02 1.18
CA GLY A 242 13.32 3.93 1.68
C GLY A 242 12.93 5.16 2.52
N LYS A 243 13.00 6.37 1.91
CA LYS A 243 13.01 7.65 2.62
C LYS A 243 11.73 8.44 2.41
N LEU A 244 11.21 9.05 3.50
CA LEU A 244 10.13 10.03 3.48
C LEU A 244 10.56 11.28 4.25
N GLU A 245 10.40 12.47 3.65
CA GLU A 245 10.76 13.75 4.24
C GLU A 245 9.57 14.70 4.15
N LEU A 246 9.22 15.35 5.26
CA LEU A 246 8.20 16.39 5.33
C LEU A 246 8.83 17.66 5.90
N TYR A 247 8.66 18.78 5.21
CA TYR A 247 9.15 20.09 5.61
C TYR A 247 7.97 21.03 5.81
N GLY A 248 7.87 21.62 6.98
CA GLY A 248 6.86 22.60 7.35
C GLY A 248 7.47 23.97 7.64
N GLU A 249 6.61 24.96 7.92
CA GLU A 249 7.01 26.33 8.25
C GLU A 249 7.76 26.42 9.59
N GLU A 250 7.59 25.42 10.47
CA GLU A 250 8.14 25.40 11.83
C GLU A 250 8.96 24.12 12.12
N GLY A 251 9.44 23.41 11.11
CA GLY A 251 10.25 22.23 11.33
C GLY A 251 10.21 21.20 10.22
N CYS A 252 10.68 20.00 10.54
CA CYS A 252 10.67 18.90 9.60
C CYS A 252 10.55 17.52 10.28
N ILE A 253 10.11 16.53 9.50
CA ILE A 253 10.13 15.12 9.84
C ILE A 253 10.92 14.40 8.75
N ILE A 254 11.89 13.56 9.14
CA ILE A 254 12.69 12.75 8.23
C ILE A 254 12.59 11.29 8.65
N CYS A 255 11.97 10.46 7.84
CA CYS A 255 11.87 9.02 8.03
C CYS A 255 12.88 8.32 7.11
N ASN A 256 13.87 7.64 7.69
CA ASN A 256 14.88 6.89 6.97
C ASN A 256 14.70 5.39 7.16
N GLY A 257 14.69 4.62 6.06
CA GLY A 257 14.55 3.16 6.09
C GLY A 257 13.17 2.66 6.53
N THR A 258 12.14 3.52 6.44
CA THR A 258 10.78 3.20 6.89
C THR A 258 9.85 2.73 5.77
N LEU A 259 10.20 3.00 4.50
CA LEU A 259 9.41 2.54 3.36
C LEU A 259 9.80 1.09 3.03
N GLY A 260 8.89 0.15 3.25
CA GLY A 260 9.17 -1.27 3.06
C GLY A 260 8.07 -2.17 3.61
N GLN A 261 8.38 -3.48 3.69
CA GLN A 261 7.47 -4.52 4.15
C GLN A 261 7.65 -4.87 5.65
N THR A 262 8.55 -4.20 6.32
CA THR A 262 8.88 -4.44 7.73
C THR A 262 8.85 -3.13 8.49
N GLU A 263 8.53 -3.19 9.78
CA GLU A 263 8.65 -2.04 10.67
C GLU A 263 10.12 -1.88 11.05
N SER A 264 10.81 -0.98 10.36
CA SER A 264 12.24 -0.70 10.51
C SER A 264 12.51 0.79 10.28
N GLY A 265 13.73 1.22 10.55
CA GLY A 265 14.17 2.58 10.28
C GLY A 265 13.97 3.53 11.47
N LYS A 266 14.13 4.82 11.19
CA LYS A 266 14.13 5.91 12.16
C LYS A 266 13.29 7.08 11.69
N LEU A 267 12.74 7.83 12.64
CA LEU A 267 12.13 9.13 12.43
C LEU A 267 12.89 10.18 13.21
N SER A 268 13.38 11.22 12.52
CA SER A 268 13.97 12.42 13.11
C SER A 268 12.97 13.57 13.01
N HIS A 269 12.61 14.19 14.12
CA HIS A 269 11.69 15.32 14.21
C HIS A 269 12.41 16.54 14.73
N LEU A 270 12.28 17.66 14.02
CA LEU A 270 12.74 18.97 14.45
C LEU A 270 11.55 19.94 14.47
N HIS A 271 11.35 20.61 15.59
CA HIS A 271 10.44 21.75 15.72
C HIS A 271 11.23 23.03 16.02
N VAL A 272 10.94 24.10 15.30
CA VAL A 272 11.62 25.41 15.45
C VAL A 272 10.57 26.49 15.65
N CYS A 273 10.50 27.05 16.85
CA CYS A 273 9.59 28.16 17.14
C CYS A 273 10.18 29.49 16.62
N GLY A 274 9.49 30.14 15.70
CA GLY A 274 9.70 31.53 15.33
C GLY A 274 11.07 31.85 14.72
N GLY A 275 11.27 31.50 13.46
CA GLY A 275 12.51 31.82 12.72
C GLY A 275 12.57 33.28 12.28
N ALA A 276 13.45 34.09 12.89
CA ALA A 276 13.85 35.38 12.30
C ALA A 276 14.82 35.14 11.14
N TYR A 277 14.72 35.95 10.08
CA TYR A 277 15.68 35.89 8.98
C TYR A 277 17.10 36.18 9.47
N SER A 278 18.04 35.30 9.16
CA SER A 278 19.48 35.50 9.35
C SER A 278 20.22 35.17 8.05
N ALA A 279 21.01 36.14 7.59
CA ALA A 279 21.89 35.92 6.44
C ALA A 279 23.00 34.87 6.73
N MET A 280 23.30 34.60 7.97
CA MET A 280 24.27 33.58 8.39
C MET A 280 23.79 32.16 8.23
N GLN A 281 22.47 31.94 8.11
CA GLN A 281 21.84 30.61 7.92
C GLN A 281 22.43 29.53 8.84
N ASN A 282 22.56 29.82 10.15
CA ASN A 282 23.09 28.87 11.11
C ASN A 282 22.23 27.60 11.15
N ARG A 283 22.83 26.46 10.77
CA ARG A 283 22.20 25.16 10.72
C ARG A 283 22.69 24.20 11.80
N ASP A 284 23.75 24.60 12.51
CA ASP A 284 24.51 23.74 13.44
C ASP A 284 23.91 23.64 14.85
N VAL A 285 22.77 24.30 15.11
CA VAL A 285 22.09 24.34 16.41
C VAL A 285 20.79 23.57 16.47
N ALA A 286 20.49 22.78 15.44
CA ALA A 286 19.23 22.01 15.39
C ALA A 286 19.37 20.72 16.21
N GLU A 287 18.55 20.57 17.23
CA GLU A 287 18.45 19.34 18.01
C GLU A 287 17.23 18.55 17.53
N PHE A 288 17.49 17.43 16.83
CA PHE A 288 16.46 16.50 16.42
C PHE A 288 16.06 15.58 17.55
N VAL A 289 14.77 15.34 17.69
CA VAL A 289 14.24 14.23 18.49
C VAL A 289 14.20 13.00 17.62
N GLU A 290 14.86 11.93 18.04
CA GLU A 290 14.98 10.67 17.29
C GLU A 290 14.02 9.62 17.86
N TYR A 291 13.38 8.88 16.95
CA TYR A 291 12.49 7.75 17.26
C TYR A 291 12.92 6.54 16.44
N GLU A 292 12.95 5.37 17.06
CA GLU A 292 13.26 4.10 16.44
C GLU A 292 11.97 3.31 16.18
N ALA A 293 11.99 2.47 15.16
CA ALA A 293 10.89 1.54 14.90
C ALA A 293 10.80 0.48 16.02
N GLU A 294 9.58 0.14 16.44
CA GLU A 294 9.33 -0.82 17.52
C GLU A 294 9.32 -2.28 17.06
N GLY A 295 9.38 -2.53 15.74
CA GLY A 295 9.45 -3.87 15.16
C GLY A 295 8.12 -4.62 15.16
N ALA A 296 6.98 -3.92 15.16
CA ALA A 296 5.68 -4.55 15.02
C ALA A 296 5.43 -5.10 13.61
N ASP A 297 4.48 -6.02 13.47
CA ASP A 297 4.10 -6.60 12.19
C ASP A 297 3.02 -5.74 11.50
N LEU A 298 3.39 -5.07 10.41
CA LEU A 298 2.49 -4.19 9.64
C LEU A 298 1.29 -4.95 9.08
N TYR A 299 1.51 -6.20 8.65
CA TYR A 299 0.45 -7.05 8.11
C TYR A 299 -0.50 -7.52 9.21
N GLN A 300 0.01 -7.78 10.42
CA GLN A 300 -0.83 -8.05 11.57
C GLN A 300 -1.73 -6.86 11.90
N LYS A 301 -1.16 -5.65 11.95
CA LYS A 301 -1.91 -4.42 12.25
C LYS A 301 -3.00 -4.16 11.20
N GLN A 302 -2.73 -4.35 9.91
CA GLN A 302 -3.75 -4.15 8.87
C GLN A 302 -4.87 -5.20 8.92
N ILE A 303 -4.56 -6.48 9.23
CA ILE A 303 -5.57 -7.52 9.44
C ILE A 303 -6.43 -7.18 10.66
N ASN A 304 -5.82 -6.75 11.76
CA ASN A 304 -6.55 -6.33 12.97
C ASN A 304 -7.51 -5.17 12.66
N SER A 305 -7.04 -4.14 11.95
CA SER A 305 -7.85 -2.99 11.53
C SER A 305 -9.08 -3.41 10.70
N PHE A 306 -8.90 -4.34 9.75
CA PHE A 306 -10.02 -4.90 8.99
C PHE A 306 -10.98 -5.69 9.86
N CYS A 307 -10.47 -6.54 10.75
CA CYS A 307 -11.28 -7.32 11.67
C CYS A 307 -12.09 -6.44 12.63
N ASP A 308 -11.54 -5.32 13.07
CA ASP A 308 -12.24 -4.38 13.94
C ASP A 308 -13.40 -3.70 13.21
N ILE A 309 -13.24 -3.37 11.92
CA ILE A 309 -14.35 -2.90 11.08
C ILE A 309 -15.46 -3.97 11.00
N LEU A 310 -15.11 -5.23 10.76
CA LEU A 310 -16.11 -6.30 10.71
C LEU A 310 -16.82 -6.51 12.05
N ARG A 311 -16.09 -6.40 13.17
CA ARG A 311 -16.65 -6.53 14.53
C ARG A 311 -17.56 -5.36 14.92
N SER A 312 -17.33 -4.17 14.38
CA SER A 312 -18.20 -3.01 14.61
C SER A 312 -19.59 -3.19 13.98
N GLY A 313 -19.71 -4.08 12.97
CA GLY A 313 -20.94 -4.29 12.21
C GLY A 313 -21.24 -3.18 11.18
N GLU A 314 -20.38 -2.18 11.08
CA GLU A 314 -20.51 -1.07 10.13
C GLU A 314 -19.39 -1.10 9.09
N CYS A 315 -19.75 -1.06 7.80
CA CYS A 315 -18.77 -1.01 6.73
C CYS A 315 -18.13 0.40 6.63
N ASN A 316 -16.81 0.42 6.45
CA ASN A 316 -16.05 1.64 6.23
C ASN A 316 -15.34 1.58 4.87
N TYR A 317 -15.77 2.41 3.93
CA TYR A 317 -15.22 2.43 2.56
C TYR A 317 -14.14 3.49 2.35
N PHE A 318 -13.82 4.28 3.36
CA PHE A 318 -12.86 5.39 3.25
C PHE A 318 -11.52 4.95 2.65
N TYR A 319 -10.95 3.84 3.13
CA TYR A 319 -9.68 3.35 2.60
C TYR A 319 -9.79 2.74 1.19
N ALA A 320 -10.94 2.16 0.84
CA ALA A 320 -11.16 1.66 -0.51
C ALA A 320 -11.36 2.83 -1.51
N GLU A 321 -12.05 3.88 -1.11
CA GLU A 321 -12.20 5.12 -1.91
C GLU A 321 -10.86 5.83 -2.10
N ARG A 322 -10.06 5.93 -1.04
CA ARG A 322 -8.68 6.44 -1.15
C ARG A 322 -7.84 5.61 -2.12
N ALA A 323 -7.92 4.29 -2.07
CA ALA A 323 -7.21 3.43 -3.01
C ALA A 323 -7.65 3.66 -4.46
N VAL A 324 -8.93 3.96 -4.70
CA VAL A 324 -9.42 4.36 -6.02
C VAL A 324 -8.85 5.71 -6.43
N HIS A 325 -8.78 6.68 -5.52
CA HIS A 325 -8.13 7.97 -5.80
C HIS A 325 -6.64 7.81 -6.13
N ILE A 326 -5.90 6.96 -5.41
CA ILE A 326 -4.52 6.63 -5.76
C ILE A 326 -4.42 6.03 -7.17
N GLN A 327 -5.40 5.20 -7.59
CA GLN A 327 -5.43 4.71 -8.96
C GLN A 327 -5.74 5.82 -9.99
N GLU A 328 -6.56 6.83 -9.64
CA GLU A 328 -6.74 8.02 -10.48
C GLU A 328 -5.44 8.80 -10.67
N LEU A 329 -4.61 8.91 -9.61
CA LEU A 329 -3.28 9.51 -9.72
C LEU A 329 -2.37 8.71 -10.66
N VAL A 330 -2.41 7.38 -10.61
CA VAL A 330 -1.67 6.51 -11.55
C VAL A 330 -2.10 6.82 -12.99
N ASP A 331 -3.42 6.88 -13.25
CA ASP A 331 -3.96 7.19 -14.58
C ASP A 331 -3.48 8.58 -15.07
N MET A 332 -3.48 9.59 -14.18
CA MET A 332 -2.98 10.95 -14.48
C MET A 332 -1.47 10.96 -14.79
N ILE A 333 -0.66 10.24 -14.01
CA ILE A 333 0.80 10.15 -14.14
C ILE A 333 1.16 9.50 -15.47
N TYR A 334 0.54 8.40 -15.83
CA TYR A 334 0.81 7.73 -17.10
C TYR A 334 0.30 8.52 -18.30
N ALA A 335 -0.78 9.29 -18.15
CA ALA A 335 -1.24 10.21 -19.20
C ALA A 335 -0.27 11.39 -19.41
N ASP A 336 0.27 11.98 -18.33
CA ASP A 336 1.22 13.11 -18.39
C ASP A 336 2.59 12.66 -18.94
N SER A 337 3.12 11.53 -18.49
CA SER A 337 4.42 10.98 -18.93
C SER A 337 4.44 10.48 -20.36
N LYS A 338 3.27 10.35 -21.02
CA LYS A 338 3.12 9.84 -22.40
C LYS A 338 3.71 8.45 -22.61
N ILE A 339 3.82 7.64 -21.57
CA ILE A 339 4.12 6.22 -21.71
C ILE A 339 3.00 5.58 -22.52
N LYS A 340 3.37 5.09 -23.73
CA LYS A 340 2.42 4.46 -24.65
C LYS A 340 2.21 3.00 -24.30
#